data_777726771285f381ed51a49e6e3eaf90
#
_entry.id   777726771285f381ed51a49e6e3eaf90
#
_cell.length_a   1.000
_cell.length_b   1.000
_cell.length_c   1.000
_cell.angle_alpha   90.00
_cell.angle_beta   90.00
_cell.angle_gamma   90.00
#
_symmetry.space_group_name_H-M   'P 1'
#
loop_
_entity.id
_entity.type
_entity.pdbx_description
1 polymer ?
#
loop_
_entity_poly.entity_id
_entity_poly.type
_entity_poly.pdbx_seq_one_letter_code
_entity_poly.pdbx_strand_id
1 'polypeptide(L)'
;MSITCQIAIVRLQPSSLSSLVELAMQKTRALFVAGDPALDFLNSVATPVDVQVEWLDDGEGLLSWLGQARLVSAAVLEQVRSESSLGELNKVAEQSRNLREWFRGFVEKHRGRPLARGDFKKLERLNRLLERDQSFSQIAPTTSKRGNSFELRAVRKWRSAEALLMPIAEALARFVCSEDFTYVKACEGLSCTLLFKDHTRGRAQR
;
A
#
# COMPACT_ATOMS: atom_id res chain seq x y z
N MET A 1 -10.09 -24.02 12.51
CA MET A 1 -8.81 -24.41 11.89
C MET A 1 -7.97 -23.16 11.78
N SER A 2 -6.92 -23.04 12.60
CA SER A 2 -5.97 -21.92 12.55
C SER A 2 -5.32 -21.89 11.19
N ILE A 3 -5.47 -20.77 10.47
CA ILE A 3 -4.63 -20.49 9.31
C ILE A 3 -3.27 -20.09 9.89
N THR A 4 -2.39 -21.08 10.04
CA THR A 4 -1.00 -20.83 10.38
C THR A 4 -0.38 -20.16 9.18
N CYS A 5 0.04 -18.89 9.33
CA CYS A 5 0.78 -18.14 8.32
C CYS A 5 2.16 -18.82 8.17
N GLN A 6 2.22 -19.88 7.34
CA GLN A 6 3.48 -20.52 6.96
C GLN A 6 4.13 -19.69 5.86
N ILE A 7 4.90 -18.69 6.28
CA ILE A 7 5.88 -18.07 5.39
C ILE A 7 7.00 -19.09 5.22
N ALA A 8 7.17 -19.61 4.01
CA ALA A 8 8.28 -20.50 3.67
C ALA A 8 9.61 -19.72 3.82
N ILE A 9 10.25 -19.89 4.96
CA ILE A 9 11.59 -19.35 5.22
C ILE A 9 12.59 -20.30 4.53
N VAL A 10 13.12 -19.88 3.40
CA VAL A 10 14.32 -20.52 2.83
C VAL A 10 15.49 -20.20 3.78
N ARG A 11 15.87 -21.16 4.60
CA ARG A 11 17.10 -21.10 5.41
C ARG A 11 18.29 -21.19 4.47
N LEU A 12 18.85 -20.03 4.10
CA LEU A 12 20.21 -19.95 3.56
C LEU A 12 21.18 -19.79 4.75
N GLN A 13 22.11 -20.71 4.89
CA GLN A 13 23.20 -20.57 5.88
C GLN A 13 24.23 -19.59 5.35
N PRO A 14 24.48 -18.46 6.02
CA PRO A 14 25.49 -17.49 5.58
C PRO A 14 26.88 -17.96 5.99
N SER A 15 27.77 -18.08 5.03
CA SER A 15 29.18 -18.56 5.25
C SER A 15 30.20 -17.45 5.45
N SER A 16 29.79 -16.16 5.53
CA SER A 16 30.70 -15.05 5.85
C SER A 16 29.98 -13.85 6.46
N LEU A 17 30.71 -13.04 7.26
CA LEU A 17 30.22 -11.77 7.83
C LEU A 17 29.75 -10.78 6.75
N SER A 18 30.38 -10.76 5.58
CA SER A 18 29.97 -9.93 4.43
C SER A 18 28.60 -10.31 3.92
N SER A 19 28.24 -11.60 3.84
CA SER A 19 26.93 -12.05 3.39
C SER A 19 25.85 -11.79 4.43
N LEU A 20 26.17 -11.72 5.72
CA LEU A 20 25.25 -11.29 6.78
C LEU A 20 24.95 -9.80 6.70
N VAL A 21 25.93 -8.97 6.38
CA VAL A 21 25.76 -7.53 6.17
C VAL A 21 24.99 -7.26 4.87
N GLU A 22 25.27 -8.00 3.78
CA GLU A 22 24.52 -7.92 2.53
C GLU A 22 23.08 -8.42 2.70
N LEU A 23 22.84 -9.49 3.47
CA LEU A 23 21.48 -9.96 3.79
C LEU A 23 20.73 -8.97 4.67
N ALA A 24 21.40 -8.28 5.59
CA ALA A 24 20.80 -7.22 6.41
C ALA A 24 20.55 -5.93 5.61
N MET A 25 21.28 -5.69 4.51
CA MET A 25 21.08 -4.57 3.60
C MET A 25 20.09 -4.87 2.48
N GLN A 26 19.78 -6.13 2.18
CA GLN A 26 18.67 -6.47 1.30
C GLN A 26 17.36 -6.24 2.05
N LYS A 27 16.78 -5.05 1.83
CA LYS A 27 15.45 -4.72 2.30
C LYS A 27 14.50 -5.86 1.88
N THR A 28 14.00 -6.61 2.83
CA THR A 28 13.10 -7.74 2.56
C THR A 28 11.95 -7.27 1.67
N ARG A 29 11.59 -8.09 0.68
CA ARG A 29 10.48 -7.78 -0.22
C ARG A 29 9.23 -7.44 0.59
N ALA A 30 8.52 -6.37 0.23
CA ALA A 30 7.31 -5.96 0.92
C ALA A 30 6.22 -7.05 0.87
N LEU A 31 5.40 -7.12 1.90
CA LEU A 31 4.33 -8.11 2.00
C LEU A 31 3.07 -7.58 1.30
N PHE A 32 2.64 -8.29 0.25
CA PHE A 32 1.40 -8.04 -0.48
C PHE A 32 0.47 -9.24 -0.30
N VAL A 33 -0.08 -9.39 0.90
CA VAL A 33 -0.86 -10.57 1.32
C VAL A 33 -2.32 -10.26 1.65
N ALA A 34 -2.68 -8.97 1.68
CA ALA A 34 -4.02 -8.55 2.10
C ALA A 34 -5.07 -8.64 1.00
N GLY A 35 -4.65 -8.82 -0.27
CA GLY A 35 -5.55 -8.86 -1.42
C GLY A 35 -6.19 -7.51 -1.77
N ASP A 36 -5.67 -6.42 -1.20
CA ASP A 36 -6.14 -5.05 -1.44
C ASP A 36 -5.00 -4.05 -1.23
N PRO A 37 -4.75 -3.11 -2.17
CA PRO A 37 -3.64 -2.16 -2.07
C PRO A 37 -3.69 -1.26 -0.83
N ALA A 38 -4.88 -0.93 -0.32
CA ALA A 38 -5.02 -0.12 0.89
C ALA A 38 -4.59 -0.89 2.14
N LEU A 39 -4.99 -2.16 2.26
CA LEU A 39 -4.55 -3.02 3.36
C LEU A 39 -3.07 -3.38 3.24
N ASP A 40 -2.56 -3.62 2.02
CA ASP A 40 -1.13 -3.82 1.78
C ASP A 40 -0.32 -2.56 2.16
N PHE A 41 -0.88 -1.36 1.95
CA PHE A 41 -0.27 -0.12 2.43
C PHE A 41 -0.24 -0.05 3.96
N LEU A 42 -1.30 -0.45 4.65
CA LEU A 42 -1.28 -0.57 6.11
C LEU A 42 -0.24 -1.59 6.56
N ASN A 43 -0.09 -2.69 5.85
CA ASN A 43 0.89 -3.74 6.12
C ASN A 43 2.31 -3.39 5.67
N SER A 44 2.56 -2.17 5.13
CA SER A 44 3.92 -1.69 4.83
C SER A 44 4.77 -1.43 6.08
N VAL A 45 4.21 -1.58 7.26
CA VAL A 45 4.89 -1.84 8.52
C VAL A 45 4.28 -3.10 9.14
N ALA A 46 5.10 -4.07 9.49
CA ALA A 46 4.61 -5.32 10.07
C ALA A 46 5.70 -5.99 10.92
N THR A 47 5.28 -6.91 11.78
CA THR A 47 6.14 -7.78 12.57
C THR A 47 5.97 -9.23 12.09
N PRO A 48 6.59 -9.61 10.95
CA PRO A 48 6.36 -10.93 10.37
C PRO A 48 7.03 -12.06 11.17
N VAL A 49 8.15 -11.80 11.83
CA VAL A 49 8.92 -12.77 12.64
C VAL A 49 9.58 -12.03 13.81
N ASP A 50 8.79 -11.64 14.81
CA ASP A 50 9.24 -10.99 16.06
C ASP A 50 10.07 -9.70 15.91
N VAL A 51 10.37 -9.27 14.69
CA VAL A 51 11.08 -8.02 14.37
C VAL A 51 10.18 -7.16 13.49
N GLN A 52 9.96 -5.92 13.90
CA GLN A 52 9.21 -4.96 13.10
C GLN A 52 10.03 -4.54 11.88
N VAL A 53 9.44 -4.61 10.71
CA VAL A 53 9.99 -4.13 9.44
C VAL A 53 9.17 -2.94 8.97
N GLU A 54 9.86 -1.83 8.64
CA GLU A 54 9.28 -0.64 8.04
C GLU A 54 9.75 -0.55 6.57
N TRP A 55 8.83 -0.71 5.62
CA TRP A 55 9.17 -0.65 4.20
C TRP A 55 9.17 0.78 3.63
N LEU A 56 8.58 1.73 4.34
CA LEU A 56 8.54 3.16 3.98
C LEU A 56 9.47 3.99 4.88
N ASP A 57 10.61 3.45 5.29
CA ASP A 57 11.55 4.08 6.24
C ASP A 57 12.13 5.40 5.69
N ASP A 58 12.36 5.47 4.37
CA ASP A 58 12.88 6.64 3.65
C ASP A 58 12.26 6.77 2.25
N GLY A 59 12.75 7.75 1.48
CA GLY A 59 12.26 8.02 0.11
C GLY A 59 12.46 6.85 -0.84
N GLU A 60 13.60 6.18 -0.78
CA GLU A 60 13.89 5.01 -1.63
C GLU A 60 12.99 3.82 -1.26
N GLY A 61 12.72 3.63 0.04
CA GLY A 61 11.78 2.64 0.50
C GLY A 61 10.37 2.91 -0.01
N LEU A 62 9.91 4.16 0.01
CA LEU A 62 8.63 4.55 -0.55
C LEU A 62 8.55 4.27 -2.06
N LEU A 63 9.58 4.67 -2.85
CA LEU A 63 9.64 4.42 -4.28
C LEU A 63 9.60 2.92 -4.58
N SER A 64 10.42 2.15 -3.88
CA SER A 64 10.47 0.69 -4.00
C SER A 64 9.12 0.05 -3.70
N TRP A 65 8.46 0.47 -2.61
CA TRP A 65 7.15 -0.05 -2.21
C TRP A 65 6.07 0.28 -3.25
N LEU A 66 6.01 1.52 -3.75
CA LEU A 66 5.05 1.95 -4.77
C LEU A 66 5.18 1.17 -6.07
N GLY A 67 6.42 0.87 -6.48
CA GLY A 67 6.70 0.03 -7.64
C GLY A 67 6.24 -1.42 -7.44
N GLN A 68 6.57 -2.03 -6.29
CA GLN A 68 6.16 -3.39 -5.94
C GLN A 68 4.63 -3.50 -5.83
N ALA A 69 3.95 -2.49 -5.26
CA ALA A 69 2.49 -2.38 -5.18
C ALA A 69 1.83 -2.14 -6.55
N ARG A 70 2.62 -1.83 -7.59
CA ARG A 70 2.14 -1.46 -8.93
C ARG A 70 1.19 -0.25 -8.93
N LEU A 71 1.32 0.62 -7.94
CA LEU A 71 0.55 1.86 -7.85
C LEU A 71 1.13 2.96 -8.74
N VAL A 72 2.43 2.88 -9.03
CA VAL A 72 3.15 3.83 -9.90
C VAL A 72 4.04 3.03 -10.85
N SER A 73 4.10 3.45 -12.11
CA SER A 73 4.94 2.79 -13.12
C SER A 73 6.43 3.06 -12.86
N ALA A 74 7.30 2.13 -13.27
CA ALA A 74 8.74 2.28 -13.12
C ALA A 74 9.27 3.55 -13.78
N ALA A 75 8.74 3.93 -14.95
CA ALA A 75 9.16 5.15 -15.65
C ALA A 75 8.86 6.43 -14.85
N VAL A 76 7.68 6.49 -14.20
CA VAL A 76 7.31 7.61 -13.32
C VAL A 76 8.16 7.65 -12.06
N LEU A 77 8.41 6.49 -11.44
CA LEU A 77 9.26 6.42 -10.25
C LEU A 77 10.67 6.92 -10.55
N GLU A 78 11.24 6.55 -11.69
CA GLU A 78 12.55 7.01 -12.11
C GLU A 78 12.56 8.50 -12.43
N GLN A 79 11.53 9.01 -13.10
CA GLN A 79 11.36 10.45 -13.33
C GLN A 79 11.33 11.20 -11.99
N VAL A 80 10.48 10.82 -11.06
CA VAL A 80 10.35 11.50 -9.75
C VAL A 80 11.66 11.41 -8.97
N ARG A 81 12.36 10.27 -9.03
CA ARG A 81 13.68 10.08 -8.38
C ARG A 81 14.71 11.08 -8.95
N SER A 82 14.75 11.25 -10.26
CA SER A 82 15.72 12.14 -10.92
C SER A 82 15.40 13.63 -10.75
N GLU A 83 14.12 13.99 -10.60
CA GLU A 83 13.65 15.37 -10.48
C GLU A 83 13.53 15.86 -9.04
N SER A 84 13.65 14.96 -8.03
CA SER A 84 13.47 15.29 -6.61
C SER A 84 14.76 15.11 -5.82
N SER A 85 14.97 15.97 -4.82
CA SER A 85 16.04 15.78 -3.86
C SER A 85 15.71 14.62 -2.88
N LEU A 86 16.76 14.04 -2.29
CA LEU A 86 16.60 13.01 -1.24
C LEU A 86 15.75 13.51 -0.06
N GLY A 87 15.93 14.79 0.31
CA GLY A 87 15.15 15.42 1.39
C GLY A 87 13.66 15.50 1.08
N GLU A 88 13.28 15.82 -0.16
CA GLU A 88 11.88 15.84 -0.59
C GLU A 88 11.28 14.43 -0.59
N LEU A 89 11.98 13.44 -1.08
CA LEU A 89 11.55 12.04 -1.07
C LEU A 89 11.36 11.52 0.37
N ASN A 90 12.30 11.81 1.27
CA ASN A 90 12.22 11.43 2.68
C ASN A 90 11.01 12.08 3.38
N LYS A 91 10.74 13.36 3.07
CA LYS A 91 9.56 14.08 3.57
C LYS A 91 8.27 13.41 3.11
N VAL A 92 8.19 12.97 1.84
CA VAL A 92 7.00 12.27 1.33
C VAL A 92 6.86 10.88 1.94
N ALA A 93 7.96 10.17 2.20
CA ALA A 93 7.92 8.90 2.94
C ALA A 93 7.39 9.10 4.37
N GLU A 94 7.79 10.15 5.06
CA GLU A 94 7.23 10.51 6.38
C GLU A 94 5.74 10.84 6.31
N GLN A 95 5.32 11.63 5.31
CA GLN A 95 3.91 11.94 5.08
C GLN A 95 3.09 10.68 4.80
N SER A 96 3.66 9.72 4.05
CA SER A 96 3.03 8.41 3.77
C SER A 96 2.86 7.61 5.06
N ARG A 97 3.88 7.53 5.93
CA ARG A 97 3.76 6.87 7.23
C ARG A 97 2.68 7.52 8.09
N ASN A 98 2.65 8.86 8.16
CA ASN A 98 1.64 9.60 8.91
C ASN A 98 0.21 9.38 8.36
N LEU A 99 0.06 9.24 7.04
CA LEU A 99 -1.21 8.87 6.40
C LEU A 99 -1.60 7.44 6.75
N ARG A 100 -0.64 6.52 6.73
CA ARG A 100 -0.83 5.11 7.08
C ARG A 100 -1.34 4.94 8.51
N GLU A 101 -0.66 5.54 9.47
CA GLU A 101 -1.03 5.40 10.89
C GLU A 101 -2.42 6.00 11.17
N TRP A 102 -2.73 7.15 10.58
CA TRP A 102 -4.06 7.71 10.69
C TRP A 102 -5.14 6.77 10.09
N PHE A 103 -4.88 6.23 8.90
CA PHE A 103 -5.85 5.35 8.24
C PHE A 103 -5.94 3.99 8.93
N ARG A 104 -4.83 3.47 9.48
CA ARG A 104 -4.84 2.28 10.35
C ARG A 104 -5.80 2.46 11.52
N GLY A 105 -5.69 3.57 12.25
CA GLY A 105 -6.60 3.86 13.36
C GLY A 105 -8.07 3.97 12.92
N PHE A 106 -8.33 4.47 11.70
CA PHE A 106 -9.68 4.46 11.14
C PHE A 106 -10.15 3.02 10.87
N VAL A 107 -9.36 2.19 10.21
CA VAL A 107 -9.71 0.81 9.89
C VAL A 107 -9.91 -0.02 11.14
N GLU A 108 -9.01 0.04 12.12
CA GLU A 108 -9.10 -0.70 13.38
C GLU A 108 -10.37 -0.38 14.16
N LYS A 109 -10.79 0.90 14.16
CA LYS A 109 -12.02 1.34 14.81
C LYS A 109 -13.29 0.85 14.12
N HIS A 110 -13.21 0.54 12.82
CA HIS A 110 -14.42 0.25 12.01
C HIS A 110 -14.45 -1.19 11.50
N ARG A 111 -13.35 -1.95 11.54
CA ARG A 111 -13.31 -3.35 11.11
C ARG A 111 -14.35 -4.21 11.84
N GLY A 112 -14.89 -5.20 11.14
CA GLY A 112 -15.90 -6.12 11.67
C GLY A 112 -17.32 -5.59 11.63
N ARG A 113 -17.58 -4.38 11.13
CA ARG A 113 -18.91 -3.80 10.94
C ARG A 113 -18.98 -2.91 9.69
N PRO A 114 -20.14 -2.76 9.06
CA PRO A 114 -20.27 -1.85 7.93
C PRO A 114 -20.05 -0.39 8.37
N LEU A 115 -19.53 0.43 7.44
CA LEU A 115 -19.41 1.87 7.64
C LEU A 115 -20.78 2.54 7.62
N ALA A 116 -20.99 3.51 8.50
CA ALA A 116 -22.19 4.32 8.55
C ALA A 116 -21.98 5.70 7.90
N ARG A 117 -23.07 6.35 7.46
CA ARG A 117 -23.00 7.72 6.89
C ARG A 117 -22.32 8.74 7.82
N GLY A 118 -22.45 8.57 9.13
CA GLY A 118 -21.80 9.44 10.12
C GLY A 118 -20.27 9.32 10.16
N ASP A 119 -19.71 8.24 9.62
CA ASP A 119 -18.26 8.04 9.57
C ASP A 119 -17.60 8.90 8.47
N PHE A 120 -18.38 9.47 7.53
CA PHE A 120 -17.89 10.34 6.46
C PHE A 120 -17.03 11.51 6.98
N LYS A 121 -17.45 12.17 8.04
CA LYS A 121 -16.71 13.31 8.63
C LYS A 121 -15.27 12.92 9.06
N LYS A 122 -15.05 11.64 9.39
CA LYS A 122 -13.73 11.14 9.80
C LYS A 122 -12.77 10.96 8.62
N LEU A 123 -13.30 10.98 7.38
CA LEU A 123 -12.55 10.82 6.12
C LEU A 123 -12.15 12.17 5.49
N GLU A 124 -12.48 13.29 6.11
CA GLU A 124 -12.20 14.61 5.55
C GLU A 124 -10.71 14.84 5.29
N ARG A 125 -9.82 14.27 6.13
CA ARG A 125 -8.37 14.29 5.89
C ARG A 125 -7.99 13.64 4.56
N LEU A 126 -8.63 12.53 4.21
CA LEU A 126 -8.41 11.84 2.93
C LEU A 126 -8.96 12.66 1.76
N ASN A 127 -10.16 13.25 1.91
CA ASN A 127 -10.74 14.10 0.88
C ASN A 127 -9.88 15.33 0.58
N ARG A 128 -9.36 16.01 1.60
CA ARG A 128 -8.41 17.13 1.41
C ARG A 128 -7.12 16.72 0.71
N LEU A 129 -6.67 15.48 0.88
CA LEU A 129 -5.52 14.97 0.15
C LEU A 129 -5.88 14.72 -1.32
N LEU A 130 -7.03 14.10 -1.58
CA LEU A 130 -7.53 13.83 -2.94
C LEU A 130 -7.80 15.10 -3.75
N GLU A 131 -8.25 16.20 -3.11
CA GLU A 131 -8.44 17.51 -3.75
C GLU A 131 -7.16 18.08 -4.38
N ARG A 132 -6.00 17.63 -3.93
CA ARG A 132 -4.69 18.06 -4.45
C ARG A 132 -4.27 17.30 -5.71
N ASP A 133 -5.02 16.26 -6.11
CA ASP A 133 -4.67 15.45 -7.28
C ASP A 133 -4.78 16.26 -8.57
N GLN A 134 -3.73 16.20 -9.38
CA GLN A 134 -3.66 16.86 -10.68
C GLN A 134 -3.89 15.84 -11.82
N SER A 135 -4.90 15.01 -11.67
CA SER A 135 -5.31 14.08 -12.72
C SER A 135 -6.19 14.78 -13.77
N PHE A 136 -6.07 14.33 -15.02
CA PHE A 136 -6.87 14.80 -16.15
C PHE A 136 -7.12 13.65 -17.13
N SER A 137 -8.15 13.80 -17.96
CA SER A 137 -8.45 12.82 -18.99
C SER A 137 -7.75 13.17 -20.30
N GLN A 138 -7.16 12.18 -20.96
CA GLN A 138 -6.48 12.30 -22.23
C GLN A 138 -6.94 11.23 -23.21
N ILE A 139 -7.13 11.59 -24.48
CA ILE A 139 -7.35 10.62 -25.56
C ILE A 139 -5.98 9.98 -25.87
N ALA A 140 -5.94 8.66 -25.84
CA ALA A 140 -4.73 7.88 -26.13
C ALA A 140 -5.04 6.75 -27.11
N PRO A 141 -4.05 6.27 -27.90
CA PRO A 141 -4.21 5.06 -28.69
C PRO A 141 -4.50 3.86 -27.76
N THR A 142 -5.48 3.05 -28.14
CA THR A 142 -5.74 1.79 -27.42
C THR A 142 -4.77 0.69 -27.86
N THR A 143 -4.38 -0.17 -26.94
CA THR A 143 -3.65 -1.41 -27.23
C THR A 143 -4.58 -2.55 -27.62
N SER A 144 -5.90 -2.37 -27.51
CA SER A 144 -6.88 -3.37 -27.91
C SER A 144 -6.90 -3.56 -29.42
N LYS A 145 -6.87 -4.81 -29.86
CA LYS A 145 -6.99 -5.18 -31.29
C LYS A 145 -8.46 -5.22 -31.76
N ARG A 146 -9.43 -4.97 -30.88
CA ARG A 146 -10.86 -4.99 -31.18
C ARG A 146 -11.50 -3.67 -30.75
N GLY A 147 -12.31 -3.09 -31.60
CA GLY A 147 -13.05 -1.85 -31.32
C GLY A 147 -12.37 -0.58 -31.80
N ASN A 148 -12.61 0.54 -31.12
CA ASN A 148 -12.04 1.83 -31.48
C ASN A 148 -10.52 1.86 -31.29
N SER A 149 -9.83 2.64 -32.13
CA SER A 149 -8.37 2.81 -32.04
C SER A 149 -7.94 3.77 -30.92
N PHE A 150 -8.89 4.39 -30.22
CA PHE A 150 -8.65 5.38 -29.16
C PHE A 150 -9.43 5.03 -27.89
N GLU A 151 -8.84 5.39 -26.76
CA GLU A 151 -9.47 5.27 -25.42
C GLU A 151 -9.29 6.58 -24.65
N LEU A 152 -10.22 6.85 -23.72
CA LEU A 152 -10.07 7.94 -22.76
C LEU A 152 -9.30 7.40 -21.55
N ARG A 153 -8.12 7.94 -21.29
CA ARG A 153 -7.23 7.52 -20.21
C ARG A 153 -7.09 8.62 -19.18
N ALA A 154 -7.23 8.29 -17.90
CA ALA A 154 -6.86 9.19 -16.82
C ALA A 154 -5.31 9.24 -16.70
N VAL A 155 -4.76 10.44 -16.67
CA VAL A 155 -3.32 10.71 -16.56
C VAL A 155 -3.11 11.67 -15.40
N ARG A 156 -2.07 11.43 -14.59
CA ARG A 156 -1.67 12.30 -13.48
C ARG A 156 -0.41 13.08 -13.83
N LYS A 157 -0.37 14.37 -13.43
CA LYS A 157 0.84 15.18 -13.53
C LYS A 157 1.75 14.94 -12.33
N TRP A 158 2.97 14.52 -12.61
CA TRP A 158 4.00 14.21 -11.60
C TRP A 158 4.95 15.41 -11.45
N ARG A 159 4.46 16.53 -10.90
CA ARG A 159 5.21 17.79 -10.81
C ARG A 159 6.08 17.91 -9.56
N SER A 160 5.91 17.03 -8.59
CA SER A 160 6.66 17.03 -7.34
C SER A 160 6.62 15.64 -6.72
N ALA A 161 7.55 15.37 -5.81
CA ALA A 161 7.55 14.12 -5.02
C ALA A 161 6.23 13.89 -4.26
N GLU A 162 5.55 14.97 -3.82
CA GLU A 162 4.27 14.87 -3.11
C GLU A 162 3.15 14.22 -3.95
N ALA A 163 3.25 14.25 -5.29
CA ALA A 163 2.30 13.56 -6.15
C ALA A 163 2.28 12.04 -5.93
N LEU A 164 3.34 11.46 -5.34
CA LEU A 164 3.41 10.04 -4.96
C LEU A 164 2.39 9.66 -3.88
N LEU A 165 1.87 10.63 -3.11
CA LEU A 165 0.79 10.38 -2.15
C LEU A 165 -0.56 10.11 -2.82
N MET A 166 -0.77 10.59 -4.04
CA MET A 166 -2.07 10.53 -4.72
C MET A 166 -2.52 9.09 -5.05
N PRO A 167 -1.68 8.20 -5.63
CA PRO A 167 -2.07 6.81 -5.85
C PRO A 167 -2.35 6.06 -4.54
N ILE A 168 -1.66 6.39 -3.45
CA ILE A 168 -1.96 5.83 -2.13
C ILE A 168 -3.34 6.33 -1.68
N ALA A 169 -3.58 7.64 -1.69
CA ALA A 169 -4.86 8.23 -1.30
C ALA A 169 -6.03 7.66 -2.12
N GLU A 170 -5.84 7.48 -3.42
CA GLU A 170 -6.84 6.88 -4.31
C GLU A 170 -7.12 5.42 -3.92
N ALA A 171 -6.09 4.61 -3.61
CA ALA A 171 -6.26 3.24 -3.14
C ALA A 171 -7.05 3.20 -1.83
N LEU A 172 -6.73 4.07 -0.85
CA LEU A 172 -7.47 4.19 0.40
C LEU A 172 -8.94 4.59 0.17
N ALA A 173 -9.19 5.56 -0.72
CA ALA A 173 -10.55 6.00 -1.04
C ALA A 173 -11.36 4.89 -1.73
N ARG A 174 -10.77 4.18 -2.70
CA ARG A 174 -11.41 3.03 -3.35
C ARG A 174 -11.78 1.97 -2.33
N PHE A 175 -10.87 1.63 -1.42
CA PHE A 175 -11.13 0.68 -0.34
C PHE A 175 -12.34 1.09 0.52
N VAL A 176 -12.40 2.35 0.95
CA VAL A 176 -13.53 2.87 1.74
C VAL A 176 -14.85 2.80 0.98
N CYS A 177 -14.84 3.04 -0.34
CA CYS A 177 -16.04 3.11 -1.16
C CYS A 177 -16.54 1.75 -1.65
N SER A 178 -15.64 0.76 -1.80
CA SER A 178 -15.98 -0.52 -2.45
C SER A 178 -15.99 -1.71 -1.49
N GLU A 179 -15.31 -1.62 -0.34
CA GLU A 179 -15.16 -2.77 0.55
C GLU A 179 -16.11 -2.72 1.75
N ASP A 180 -16.65 -3.88 2.09
CA ASP A 180 -17.39 -4.06 3.32
C ASP A 180 -16.43 -4.32 4.48
N PHE A 181 -16.36 -3.40 5.41
CA PHE A 181 -15.48 -3.46 6.58
C PHE A 181 -15.81 -4.62 7.53
N THR A 182 -16.97 -5.27 7.37
CA THR A 182 -17.32 -6.51 8.08
C THR A 182 -16.31 -7.62 7.81
N TYR A 183 -15.73 -7.65 6.59
CA TYR A 183 -14.75 -8.65 6.18
C TYR A 183 -13.30 -8.29 6.49
N VAL A 184 -13.05 -7.08 7.00
CA VAL A 184 -11.70 -6.69 7.41
C VAL A 184 -11.36 -7.32 8.75
N LYS A 185 -10.25 -8.06 8.80
CA LYS A 185 -9.75 -8.81 9.97
C LYS A 185 -8.32 -8.43 10.28
N ALA A 186 -7.93 -8.58 11.54
CA ALA A 186 -6.53 -8.59 11.96
C ALA A 186 -6.07 -10.03 12.14
N CYS A 187 -4.79 -10.26 11.90
CA CYS A 187 -4.17 -11.55 12.19
C CYS A 187 -4.23 -11.85 13.71
N GLU A 188 -4.52 -13.10 14.08
CA GLU A 188 -4.63 -13.54 15.47
C GLU A 188 -3.28 -13.95 16.07
N GLY A 189 -2.18 -13.88 15.32
CA GLY A 189 -0.83 -14.15 15.83
C GLY A 189 -0.43 -13.14 16.91
N LEU A 190 0.22 -13.60 17.98
CA LEU A 190 0.52 -12.81 19.20
C LEU A 190 1.24 -11.49 18.93
N SER A 191 2.17 -11.45 17.96
CA SER A 191 2.93 -10.26 17.56
C SER A 191 2.55 -9.73 16.18
N CYS A 192 1.56 -10.35 15.51
CA CYS A 192 1.22 -10.04 14.12
C CYS A 192 0.32 -8.81 14.02
N THR A 193 0.74 -7.81 13.24
CA THR A 193 -0.02 -6.56 13.01
C THR A 193 -0.72 -6.51 11.65
N LEU A 194 -0.76 -7.63 10.91
CA LEU A 194 -1.30 -7.69 9.56
C LEU A 194 -2.84 -7.58 9.56
N LEU A 195 -3.33 -6.80 8.61
CA LEU A 195 -4.75 -6.69 8.28
C LEU A 195 -5.00 -7.39 6.94
N PHE A 196 -6.14 -8.03 6.78
CA PHE A 196 -6.53 -8.72 5.54
C PHE A 196 -8.05 -8.76 5.37
N LYS A 197 -8.50 -9.12 4.15
CA LYS A 197 -9.92 -9.38 3.87
C LYS A 197 -10.20 -10.86 4.02
N ASP A 198 -11.24 -11.20 4.77
CA ASP A 198 -11.72 -12.57 4.91
C ASP A 198 -13.15 -12.72 4.39
N HIS A 199 -13.27 -13.20 3.17
CA HIS A 199 -14.55 -13.53 2.54
C HIS A 199 -15.00 -14.99 2.78
N THR A 200 -14.29 -15.77 3.60
CA THR A 200 -14.55 -17.22 3.78
C THR A 200 -15.67 -17.53 4.76
N ARG A 201 -16.31 -16.54 5.37
CA ARG A 201 -17.34 -16.67 6.40
C ARG A 201 -18.55 -17.58 6.07
N GLY A 202 -18.67 -18.04 4.82
CA GLY A 202 -19.77 -18.94 4.39
C GLY A 202 -19.40 -20.43 4.37
N ARG A 203 -18.15 -20.84 4.54
CA ARG A 203 -17.71 -22.24 4.40
C ARG A 203 -17.30 -22.94 5.67
N ALA A 204 -17.16 -22.25 6.79
CA ALA A 204 -16.71 -22.83 8.07
C ALA A 204 -17.86 -23.32 8.96
N GLN A 205 -19.11 -23.28 8.50
CA GLN A 205 -20.27 -23.80 9.22
C GLN A 205 -21.03 -24.83 8.38
N ARG A 206 -20.33 -25.85 7.92
CA ARG A 206 -20.97 -27.12 7.48
C ARG A 206 -20.09 -28.28 7.89
#